data_36b69d85915ad1905ee91e6af043b854
#
_entry.id   36b69d85915ad1905ee91e6af043b854
#
_cell.length_a   1.000
_cell.length_b   1.000
_cell.length_c   1.000
_cell.angle_alpha   90.00
_cell.angle_beta   90.00
_cell.angle_gamma   90.00
#
_symmetry.space_group_name_H-M   'P 1'
#
loop_
_entity.id
_entity.type
_entity.pdbx_description
1 polymer ?
#
loop_
_entity_poly.entity_id
_entity_poly.type
_entity_poly.pdbx_seq_one_letter_code
_entity_poly.pdbx_strand_id
1 'polypeptide(L)'
;MKIVVCVKQVPNTMEVKIDPKTGTLIRDKAPAILNTFDEFAIEESVQIREKLGGEVVALTMGPPNAKEVLLDAYALGADLGVHVNDRAVRGSDTFATAGILAAAVKKIQDVDLVICGKQAIDGDTAQVGPEMAEILGLPHVAYVKKIREVTESEVVCEREIETGVEVIRVKLPAVLTVLKDINVPRLPSYRMKMEGKEKETPVWGIADLGLQENQVGMEGSVTTVM
;
A
#
# COMPACT_ATOMS: atom_id res chain seq x y z
N MET A 1 -13.39 -2.79 -13.25
CA MET A 1 -12.02 -3.19 -12.82
C MET A 1 -11.94 -3.09 -11.30
N LYS A 2 -11.40 -4.10 -10.62
CA LYS A 2 -11.16 -4.06 -9.17
C LYS A 2 -9.68 -3.79 -8.91
N ILE A 3 -9.39 -2.67 -8.26
CA ILE A 3 -8.03 -2.23 -7.98
C ILE A 3 -7.80 -2.27 -6.47
N VAL A 4 -6.76 -2.97 -6.04
CA VAL A 4 -6.30 -2.92 -4.64
C VAL A 4 -5.14 -1.94 -4.56
N VAL A 5 -5.23 -0.95 -3.67
CA VAL A 5 -4.12 -0.06 -3.36
C VAL A 5 -3.62 -0.35 -1.95
N CYS A 6 -2.35 -0.73 -1.84
CA CYS A 6 -1.72 -0.93 -0.53
C CYS A 6 -1.31 0.41 0.05
N VAL A 7 -1.70 0.66 1.30
CA VAL A 7 -1.43 1.91 2.01
C VAL A 7 -0.84 1.64 3.38
N LYS A 8 0.13 2.45 3.79
CA LYS A 8 0.83 2.26 5.07
C LYS A 8 0.74 3.50 5.94
N GLN A 9 0.52 3.28 7.22
CA GLN A 9 0.75 4.29 8.24
C GLN A 9 2.23 4.37 8.57
N VAL A 10 2.82 5.56 8.48
CA VAL A 10 4.23 5.80 8.78
C VAL A 10 4.38 6.94 9.79
N PRO A 11 5.46 6.99 10.59
CA PRO A 11 5.74 8.13 11.43
C PRO A 11 6.01 9.39 10.59
N ASN A 12 5.44 10.53 10.98
CA ASN A 12 5.81 11.81 10.38
C ASN A 12 7.19 12.24 10.90
N THR A 13 8.24 11.88 10.20
CA THR A 13 9.62 12.19 10.56
C THR A 13 9.97 13.67 10.47
N MET A 14 9.12 14.49 9.83
CA MET A 14 9.29 15.94 9.73
C MET A 14 8.94 16.67 11.05
N GLU A 15 8.17 16.05 11.95
CA GLU A 15 7.75 16.62 13.24
C GLU A 15 8.44 15.96 14.43
N VAL A 16 9.71 15.64 14.32
CA VAL A 16 10.48 15.02 15.40
C VAL A 16 10.83 16.08 16.46
N LYS A 17 10.35 15.89 17.68
CA LYS A 17 10.71 16.72 18.82
C LYS A 17 12.03 16.23 19.44
N ILE A 18 12.90 17.18 19.79
CA ILE A 18 14.11 16.89 20.55
C ILE A 18 13.76 16.96 22.03
N ASP A 19 14.12 15.94 22.80
CA ASP A 19 14.04 15.99 24.27
C ASP A 19 15.03 17.05 24.78
N PRO A 20 14.53 18.14 25.40
CA PRO A 20 15.42 19.23 25.86
C PRO A 20 16.37 18.81 26.98
N LYS A 21 16.15 17.66 27.63
CA LYS A 21 17.01 17.16 28.71
C LYS A 21 18.11 16.23 28.20
N THR A 22 17.83 15.43 27.19
CA THR A 22 18.78 14.41 26.72
C THR A 22 19.39 14.74 25.37
N GLY A 23 18.84 15.72 24.64
CA GLY A 23 19.25 16.06 23.28
C GLY A 23 18.92 14.98 22.25
N THR A 24 18.15 13.94 22.63
CA THR A 24 17.76 12.83 21.76
C THR A 24 16.43 13.08 21.07
N LEU A 25 16.24 12.48 19.90
CA LEU A 25 14.99 12.56 19.16
C LEU A 25 13.88 11.74 19.85
N ILE A 26 12.76 12.40 20.20
CA ILE A 26 11.56 11.75 20.74
C ILE A 26 10.77 11.18 19.56
N ARG A 27 11.05 9.94 19.18
CA ARG A 27 10.38 9.25 18.05
C ARG A 27 8.99 8.74 18.41
N ASP A 28 8.74 8.41 19.66
CA ASP A 28 7.50 7.77 20.15
C ASP A 28 6.25 8.67 20.12
N LYS A 29 6.41 9.95 19.77
CA LYS A 29 5.31 10.94 19.71
C LYS A 29 5.16 11.61 18.34
N ALA A 30 5.86 11.13 17.31
CA ALA A 30 5.62 11.64 15.96
C ALA A 30 4.19 11.28 15.53
N PRO A 31 3.39 12.24 15.04
CA PRO A 31 2.08 11.91 14.48
C PRO A 31 2.26 10.91 13.34
N ALA A 32 1.35 9.97 13.26
CA ALA A 32 1.34 9.01 12.16
C ALA A 32 0.59 9.60 10.98
N ILE A 33 1.11 9.37 9.79
CA ILE A 33 0.53 9.87 8.52
C ILE A 33 0.41 8.73 7.50
N LEU A 34 -0.39 8.95 6.47
CA LEU A 34 -0.36 8.13 5.27
C LEU A 34 1.01 8.25 4.59
N ASN A 35 1.61 7.14 4.19
CA ASN A 35 2.86 7.13 3.46
C ASN A 35 2.75 7.96 2.18
N THR A 36 3.70 8.87 1.98
CA THR A 36 3.63 9.85 0.88
C THR A 36 3.64 9.23 -0.52
N PHE A 37 4.27 8.07 -0.71
CA PHE A 37 4.20 7.36 -2.00
C PHE A 37 2.82 6.75 -2.26
N ASP A 38 2.10 6.42 -1.20
CA ASP A 38 0.79 5.76 -1.32
C ASP A 38 -0.31 6.75 -1.74
N GLU A 39 -0.14 8.05 -1.49
CA GLU A 39 -1.04 9.09 -2.00
C GLU A 39 -1.09 9.07 -3.52
N PHE A 40 0.06 8.91 -4.18
CA PHE A 40 0.14 8.80 -5.64
C PHE A 40 -0.43 7.47 -6.15
N ALA A 41 -0.25 6.40 -5.39
CA ALA A 41 -0.84 5.10 -5.71
C ALA A 41 -2.38 5.14 -5.63
N ILE A 42 -2.94 5.81 -4.61
CA ILE A 42 -4.39 6.01 -4.47
C ILE A 42 -4.90 6.83 -5.65
N GLU A 43 -4.27 7.98 -5.93
CA GLU A 43 -4.69 8.86 -7.02
C GLU A 43 -4.70 8.14 -8.37
N GLU A 44 -3.64 7.36 -8.68
CA GLU A 44 -3.57 6.60 -9.93
C GLU A 44 -4.69 5.55 -10.00
N SER A 45 -4.94 4.85 -8.88
CA SER A 45 -6.02 3.87 -8.79
C SER A 45 -7.40 4.50 -9.04
N VAL A 46 -7.63 5.68 -8.48
CA VAL A 46 -8.88 6.42 -8.63
C VAL A 46 -9.04 6.94 -10.06
N GLN A 47 -7.98 7.45 -10.70
CA GLN A 47 -8.03 7.90 -12.10
C GLN A 47 -8.34 6.73 -13.05
N ILE A 48 -7.75 5.56 -12.82
CA ILE A 48 -8.05 4.35 -13.61
C ILE A 48 -9.52 3.96 -13.43
N ARG A 49 -10.02 3.92 -12.18
CA ARG A 49 -11.43 3.63 -11.91
C ARG A 49 -12.37 4.65 -12.56
N GLU A 50 -12.04 5.94 -12.54
CA GLU A 50 -12.85 6.99 -13.19
C GLU A 50 -12.91 6.79 -14.71
N LYS A 51 -11.85 6.24 -15.31
CA LYS A 51 -11.77 5.99 -16.75
C LYS A 51 -12.49 4.71 -17.19
N LEU A 52 -12.33 3.61 -16.45
CA LEU A 52 -12.80 2.28 -16.86
C LEU A 52 -13.98 1.76 -16.03
N GLY A 53 -14.37 2.44 -14.98
CA GLY A 53 -15.33 1.94 -14.00
C GLY A 53 -14.72 0.91 -13.05
N GLY A 54 -15.52 0.46 -12.08
CA GLY A 54 -15.11 -0.53 -11.08
C GLY A 54 -14.97 0.05 -9.68
N GLU A 55 -14.05 -0.49 -8.89
CA GLU A 55 -13.86 -0.09 -7.48
C GLU A 55 -12.39 -0.06 -7.07
N VAL A 56 -12.06 0.83 -6.12
CA VAL A 56 -10.73 0.93 -5.48
C VAL A 56 -10.85 0.49 -4.03
N VAL A 57 -10.10 -0.55 -3.67
CA VAL A 57 -10.03 -1.11 -2.32
C VAL A 57 -8.69 -0.73 -1.68
N ALA A 58 -8.70 0.11 -0.66
CA ALA A 58 -7.51 0.44 0.11
C ALA A 58 -7.23 -0.68 1.13
N LEU A 59 -6.03 -1.25 1.08
CA LEU A 59 -5.57 -2.32 1.97
C LEU A 59 -4.44 -1.81 2.86
N THR A 60 -4.63 -1.91 4.18
CA THR A 60 -3.57 -1.59 5.15
C THR A 60 -3.32 -2.75 6.10
N MET A 61 -2.08 -2.90 6.56
CA MET A 61 -1.69 -3.83 7.61
C MET A 61 -0.99 -3.05 8.73
N GLY A 62 -1.42 -3.28 9.97
CA GLY A 62 -0.77 -2.62 11.10
C GLY A 62 -1.56 -2.69 12.40
N PRO A 63 -1.10 -1.98 13.45
CA PRO A 63 -1.77 -1.90 14.73
C PRO A 63 -3.17 -1.25 14.60
N PRO A 64 -4.01 -1.29 15.65
CA PRO A 64 -5.39 -0.78 15.58
C PRO A 64 -5.54 0.65 15.06
N ASN A 65 -4.54 1.51 15.31
CA ASN A 65 -4.56 2.89 14.82
C ASN A 65 -4.16 3.02 13.34
N ALA A 66 -3.59 1.98 12.72
CA ALA A 66 -3.25 2.02 11.30
C ALA A 66 -4.48 2.17 10.39
N LYS A 67 -5.68 1.83 10.88
CA LYS A 67 -6.93 2.09 10.17
C LYS A 67 -7.19 3.56 9.81
N GLU A 68 -6.52 4.50 10.51
CA GLU A 68 -6.69 5.93 10.24
C GLU A 68 -6.29 6.31 8.81
N VAL A 69 -5.31 5.61 8.21
CA VAL A 69 -4.90 5.86 6.81
C VAL A 69 -5.98 5.46 5.81
N LEU A 70 -6.91 4.59 6.19
CA LEU A 70 -8.06 4.27 5.33
C LEU A 70 -9.02 5.45 5.23
N LEU A 71 -9.13 6.28 6.29
CA LEU A 71 -9.92 7.51 6.24
C LEU A 71 -9.29 8.52 5.28
N ASP A 72 -7.96 8.56 5.21
CA ASP A 72 -7.25 9.40 4.25
C ASP A 72 -7.41 8.83 2.83
N ALA A 73 -7.35 7.51 2.66
CA ALA A 73 -7.64 6.87 1.38
C ALA A 73 -9.08 7.15 0.88
N TYR A 74 -10.08 7.10 1.77
CA TYR A 74 -11.45 7.51 1.43
C TYR A 74 -11.53 8.98 1.05
N ALA A 75 -10.84 9.85 1.78
CA ALA A 75 -10.80 11.28 1.46
C ALA A 75 -10.21 11.56 0.06
N LEU A 76 -9.31 10.69 -0.40
CA LEU A 76 -8.69 10.73 -1.73
C LEU A 76 -9.49 9.96 -2.80
N GLY A 77 -10.57 9.29 -2.43
CA GLY A 77 -11.48 8.69 -3.38
C GLY A 77 -11.54 7.17 -3.42
N ALA A 78 -10.90 6.45 -2.50
CA ALA A 78 -11.08 5.01 -2.39
C ALA A 78 -12.52 4.64 -2.03
N ASP A 79 -13.02 3.54 -2.57
CA ASP A 79 -14.40 3.10 -2.38
C ASP A 79 -14.58 2.25 -1.12
N LEU A 80 -13.64 1.33 -0.90
CA LEU A 80 -13.64 0.37 0.22
C LEU A 80 -12.30 0.39 0.94
N GLY A 81 -12.30 -0.11 2.18
CA GLY A 81 -11.08 -0.28 2.98
C GLY A 81 -11.05 -1.64 3.66
N VAL A 82 -9.86 -2.21 3.78
CA VAL A 82 -9.59 -3.46 4.48
C VAL A 82 -8.41 -3.24 5.42
N HIS A 83 -8.56 -3.66 6.67
CA HIS A 83 -7.51 -3.57 7.67
C HIS A 83 -7.07 -4.96 8.12
N VAL A 84 -5.81 -5.30 7.86
CA VAL A 84 -5.20 -6.51 8.45
C VAL A 84 -4.59 -6.13 9.80
N ASN A 85 -5.16 -6.68 10.86
CA ASN A 85 -4.74 -6.41 12.23
C ASN A 85 -4.71 -7.69 13.05
N ASP A 86 -3.50 -8.09 13.46
CA ASP A 86 -3.28 -9.19 14.37
C ASP A 86 -1.98 -8.93 15.16
N ARG A 87 -1.90 -9.42 16.39
CA ARG A 87 -0.66 -9.32 17.18
C ARG A 87 0.47 -10.15 16.57
N ALA A 88 0.13 -11.25 15.93
CA ALA A 88 1.09 -12.15 15.31
C ALA A 88 1.87 -11.50 14.15
N VAL A 89 1.29 -10.50 13.46
CA VAL A 89 1.98 -9.82 12.33
C VAL A 89 3.07 -8.84 12.79
N ARG A 90 3.17 -8.58 14.09
CA ARG A 90 4.14 -7.61 14.61
C ARG A 90 5.58 -8.08 14.37
N GLY A 91 6.42 -7.17 13.87
CA GLY A 91 7.82 -7.43 13.60
C GLY A 91 8.08 -8.18 12.29
N SER A 92 7.06 -8.29 11.41
CA SER A 92 7.24 -8.80 10.05
C SER A 92 8.27 -7.96 9.29
N ASP A 93 9.22 -8.63 8.65
CA ASP A 93 10.07 -8.03 7.62
C ASP A 93 9.31 -7.83 6.31
N THR A 94 10.00 -7.49 5.23
CA THR A 94 9.36 -7.28 3.91
C THR A 94 8.72 -8.55 3.38
N PHE A 95 9.39 -9.70 3.52
CA PHE A 95 8.90 -10.98 3.03
C PHE A 95 7.63 -11.44 3.75
N ALA A 96 7.63 -11.44 5.09
CA ALA A 96 6.44 -11.78 5.87
C ALA A 96 5.30 -10.78 5.61
N THR A 97 5.61 -9.48 5.50
CA THR A 97 4.64 -8.43 5.13
C THR A 97 4.01 -8.71 3.77
N ALA A 98 4.84 -9.00 2.76
CA ALA A 98 4.36 -9.31 1.41
C ALA A 98 3.47 -10.55 1.38
N GLY A 99 3.82 -11.60 2.16
CA GLY A 99 3.00 -12.81 2.31
C GLY A 99 1.62 -12.53 2.89
N ILE A 100 1.54 -11.71 3.93
CA ILE A 100 0.28 -11.33 4.58
C ILE A 100 -0.59 -10.50 3.63
N LEU A 101 0.00 -9.50 2.96
CA LEU A 101 -0.72 -8.67 2.00
C LEU A 101 -1.20 -9.48 0.79
N ALA A 102 -0.37 -10.41 0.28
CA ALA A 102 -0.77 -11.31 -0.79
C ALA A 102 -1.96 -12.21 -0.40
N ALA A 103 -1.99 -12.72 0.84
CA ALA A 103 -3.12 -13.49 1.35
C ALA A 103 -4.39 -12.60 1.44
N ALA A 104 -4.26 -11.35 1.85
CA ALA A 104 -5.37 -10.40 1.88
C ALA A 104 -5.88 -10.08 0.47
N VAL A 105 -5.00 -9.86 -0.50
CA VAL A 105 -5.37 -9.67 -1.92
C VAL A 105 -6.13 -10.89 -2.46
N LYS A 106 -5.65 -12.11 -2.17
CA LYS A 106 -6.37 -13.35 -2.56
C LYS A 106 -7.75 -13.44 -1.93
N LYS A 107 -7.93 -12.98 -0.68
CA LYS A 107 -9.22 -12.97 0.02
C LYS A 107 -10.18 -11.91 -0.54
N ILE A 108 -9.69 -10.79 -1.04
CA ILE A 108 -10.50 -9.75 -1.71
C ILE A 108 -11.16 -10.32 -2.97
N GLN A 109 -10.51 -11.22 -3.68
CA GLN A 109 -10.94 -11.89 -4.91
C GLN A 109 -11.16 -10.95 -6.11
N ASP A 110 -11.05 -11.49 -7.29
CA ASP A 110 -11.32 -10.82 -8.57
C ASP A 110 -10.54 -9.48 -8.71
N VAL A 111 -9.31 -9.45 -8.20
CA VAL A 111 -8.44 -8.28 -8.28
C VAL A 111 -7.75 -8.25 -9.64
N ASP A 112 -7.99 -7.19 -10.40
CA ASP A 112 -7.39 -6.99 -11.72
C ASP A 112 -6.02 -6.30 -11.61
N LEU A 113 -5.86 -5.39 -10.63
CA LEU A 113 -4.64 -4.61 -10.50
C LEU A 113 -4.33 -4.33 -9.03
N VAL A 114 -3.08 -4.50 -8.65
CA VAL A 114 -2.57 -4.05 -7.35
C VAL A 114 -1.60 -2.90 -7.59
N ILE A 115 -1.82 -1.78 -6.91
CA ILE A 115 -0.92 -0.61 -6.97
C ILE A 115 -0.39 -0.33 -5.57
N CYS A 116 0.93 -0.18 -5.49
CA CYS A 116 1.63 0.21 -4.26
C CYS A 116 2.44 1.48 -4.53
N GLY A 117 2.65 2.30 -3.52
CA GLY A 117 3.75 3.25 -3.56
C GLY A 117 5.10 2.52 -3.74
N LYS A 118 6.09 3.17 -4.34
CA LYS A 118 7.43 2.61 -4.54
C LYS A 118 7.99 2.00 -3.26
N GLN A 119 7.83 2.71 -2.14
CA GLN A 119 8.38 2.34 -0.84
C GLN A 119 7.66 3.05 0.29
N ALA A 120 7.79 2.54 1.50
CA ALA A 120 7.42 3.25 2.71
C ALA A 120 8.59 4.11 3.20
N ILE A 121 8.34 5.38 3.56
CA ILE A 121 9.39 6.35 3.95
C ILE A 121 10.07 6.04 5.29
N ASP A 122 9.55 5.10 6.05
CA ASP A 122 10.12 4.67 7.34
C ASP A 122 11.13 3.53 7.19
N GLY A 123 10.95 2.65 6.20
CA GLY A 123 11.80 1.48 5.98
C GLY A 123 12.63 1.52 4.70
N ASP A 124 12.23 2.31 3.71
CA ASP A 124 12.93 2.58 2.44
C ASP A 124 13.36 1.34 1.62
N THR A 125 12.75 0.17 1.83
CA THR A 125 13.21 -1.09 1.22
C THR A 125 12.80 -1.24 -0.24
N ALA A 126 11.65 -0.70 -0.65
CA ALA A 126 11.03 -0.87 -1.98
C ALA A 126 10.82 -2.34 -2.41
N GLN A 127 10.71 -3.27 -1.47
CA GLN A 127 10.68 -4.72 -1.70
C GLN A 127 9.27 -5.32 -1.65
N VAL A 128 8.38 -4.81 -0.79
CA VAL A 128 7.08 -5.44 -0.49
C VAL A 128 6.23 -5.62 -1.75
N GLY A 129 6.17 -4.64 -2.65
CA GLY A 129 5.38 -4.74 -3.88
C GLY A 129 5.86 -5.88 -4.81
N PRO A 130 7.14 -5.91 -5.20
CA PRO A 130 7.72 -7.00 -5.97
C PRO A 130 7.61 -8.38 -5.31
N GLU A 131 7.89 -8.50 -4.01
CA GLU A 131 7.76 -9.75 -3.24
C GLU A 131 6.31 -10.25 -3.22
N MET A 132 5.36 -9.34 -3.03
CA MET A 132 3.93 -9.68 -3.08
C MET A 132 3.52 -10.17 -4.47
N ALA A 133 4.03 -9.58 -5.53
CA ALA A 133 3.76 -10.00 -6.90
C ALA A 133 4.25 -11.43 -7.14
N GLU A 134 5.46 -11.76 -6.68
CA GLU A 134 6.03 -13.11 -6.78
C GLU A 134 5.17 -14.13 -6.01
N ILE A 135 4.75 -13.82 -4.78
CA ILE A 135 3.90 -14.69 -3.96
C ILE A 135 2.50 -14.88 -4.57
N LEU A 136 2.01 -13.86 -5.29
CA LEU A 136 0.74 -13.95 -6.02
C LEU A 136 0.87 -14.69 -7.36
N GLY A 137 2.09 -14.88 -7.86
CA GLY A 137 2.37 -15.41 -9.21
C GLY A 137 1.94 -14.44 -10.32
N LEU A 138 2.01 -13.13 -10.04
CA LEU A 138 1.58 -12.08 -10.95
C LEU A 138 2.78 -11.35 -11.55
N PRO A 139 2.69 -10.90 -12.82
CA PRO A 139 3.67 -10.00 -13.37
C PRO A 139 3.68 -8.67 -12.60
N HIS A 140 4.87 -8.05 -12.50
CA HIS A 140 4.98 -6.75 -11.87
C HIS A 140 5.84 -5.77 -12.68
N VAL A 141 5.55 -4.49 -12.50
CA VAL A 141 6.39 -3.39 -12.99
C VAL A 141 6.70 -2.45 -11.84
N ALA A 142 7.98 -2.37 -11.48
CA ALA A 142 8.46 -1.46 -10.44
C ALA A 142 8.87 -0.10 -11.02
N TYR A 143 8.83 0.93 -10.18
CA TYR A 143 9.24 2.31 -10.49
C TYR A 143 8.46 2.95 -11.64
N VAL A 144 7.14 2.70 -11.68
CA VAL A 144 6.26 3.29 -12.70
C VAL A 144 6.14 4.79 -12.47
N LYS A 145 6.51 5.57 -13.49
CA LYS A 145 6.44 7.03 -13.49
C LYS A 145 5.29 7.57 -14.33
N LYS A 146 4.68 6.74 -15.19
CA LYS A 146 3.54 7.13 -16.01
C LYS A 146 2.78 5.91 -16.52
N ILE A 147 1.47 5.92 -16.43
CA ILE A 147 0.61 5.02 -17.17
C ILE A 147 0.22 5.69 -18.49
N ARG A 148 0.60 5.07 -19.61
CA ARG A 148 0.26 5.57 -20.97
C ARG A 148 -1.13 5.13 -21.38
N GLU A 149 -1.42 3.88 -21.11
CA GLU A 149 -2.68 3.24 -21.50
C GLU A 149 -3.06 2.17 -20.46
N VAL A 150 -4.34 2.06 -20.19
CA VAL A 150 -4.92 1.01 -19.37
C VAL A 150 -6.21 0.55 -20.02
N THR A 151 -6.36 -0.77 -20.11
CA THR A 151 -7.55 -1.48 -20.62
C THR A 151 -8.01 -2.51 -19.58
N GLU A 152 -9.05 -3.26 -19.87
CA GLU A 152 -9.50 -4.37 -19.00
C GLU A 152 -8.53 -5.56 -18.99
N SER A 153 -7.57 -5.64 -19.91
CA SER A 153 -6.69 -6.79 -20.06
C SER A 153 -5.21 -6.49 -19.94
N GLU A 154 -4.80 -5.23 -20.05
CA GLU A 154 -3.37 -4.85 -20.02
C GLU A 154 -3.15 -3.39 -19.62
N VAL A 155 -1.94 -3.13 -19.14
CA VAL A 155 -1.42 -1.80 -18.86
C VAL A 155 -0.15 -1.56 -19.66
N VAL A 156 -0.03 -0.38 -20.30
CA VAL A 156 1.20 0.13 -20.92
C VAL A 156 1.71 1.28 -20.06
N CYS A 157 2.90 1.12 -19.49
CA CYS A 157 3.47 2.10 -18.59
C CYS A 157 4.94 2.41 -18.88
N GLU A 158 5.37 3.56 -18.42
CA GLU A 158 6.79 3.96 -18.38
C GLU A 158 7.33 3.68 -16.98
N ARG A 159 8.45 2.97 -16.90
CA ARG A 159 9.19 2.81 -15.66
C ARG A 159 10.55 3.50 -15.74
N GLU A 160 11.02 3.99 -14.61
CA GLU A 160 12.34 4.55 -14.49
C GLU A 160 13.38 3.46 -14.25
N ILE A 161 14.51 3.56 -14.95
CA ILE A 161 15.70 2.72 -14.78
C ILE A 161 16.93 3.62 -14.69
N GLU A 162 18.07 3.10 -14.25
CA GLU A 162 19.30 3.87 -14.10
C GLU A 162 19.73 4.60 -15.38
N THR A 163 19.47 4.02 -16.54
CA THR A 163 19.92 4.55 -17.84
C THR A 163 18.83 5.31 -18.60
N GLY A 164 17.63 5.48 -18.01
CA GLY A 164 16.54 6.22 -18.65
C GLY A 164 15.14 5.70 -18.32
N VAL A 165 14.33 5.52 -19.35
CA VAL A 165 12.91 5.12 -19.21
C VAL A 165 12.62 3.95 -20.15
N GLU A 166 12.01 2.91 -19.60
CA GLU A 166 11.47 1.80 -20.39
C GLU A 166 9.95 1.91 -20.52
N VAL A 167 9.44 1.53 -21.69
CA VAL A 167 8.01 1.36 -21.91
C VAL A 167 7.68 -0.13 -21.86
N ILE A 168 6.85 -0.50 -20.92
CA ILE A 168 6.48 -1.89 -20.67
C ILE A 168 4.98 -2.06 -20.89
N ARG A 169 4.63 -3.15 -21.56
CA ARG A 169 3.26 -3.66 -21.66
C ARG A 169 3.13 -4.88 -20.76
N VAL A 170 2.20 -4.85 -19.82
CA VAL A 170 1.95 -5.93 -18.87
C VAL A 170 0.49 -6.36 -18.94
N LYS A 171 0.25 -7.68 -18.97
CA LYS A 171 -1.09 -8.25 -18.90
C LYS A 171 -1.64 -8.21 -17.48
N LEU A 172 -2.93 -8.00 -17.36
CA LEU A 172 -3.66 -8.10 -16.10
C LEU A 172 -4.08 -9.56 -15.81
N PRO A 173 -4.17 -9.97 -14.53
CA PRO A 173 -3.87 -9.17 -13.34
C PRO A 173 -2.35 -8.92 -13.15
N ALA A 174 -1.99 -7.78 -12.56
CA ALA A 174 -0.60 -7.36 -12.36
C ALA A 174 -0.40 -6.54 -11.08
N VAL A 175 0.86 -6.36 -10.67
CA VAL A 175 1.26 -5.48 -9.57
C VAL A 175 2.13 -4.34 -10.11
N LEU A 176 1.83 -3.11 -9.72
CA LEU A 176 2.63 -1.93 -10.06
C LEU A 176 3.14 -1.26 -8.78
N THR A 177 4.40 -0.79 -8.80
CA THR A 177 4.86 0.15 -7.77
C THR A 177 5.15 1.50 -8.41
N VAL A 178 4.59 2.58 -7.85
CA VAL A 178 4.55 3.90 -8.49
C VAL A 178 5.45 4.92 -7.80
N LEU A 179 6.01 5.82 -8.61
CA LEU A 179 6.81 6.95 -8.15
C LEU A 179 5.93 8.15 -7.80
N LYS A 180 6.50 9.13 -7.07
CA LYS A 180 5.81 10.37 -6.71
C LYS A 180 5.43 11.24 -7.92
N ASP A 181 6.15 11.13 -9.01
CA ASP A 181 5.94 11.98 -10.19
C ASP A 181 4.93 11.39 -11.20
N ILE A 182 4.25 10.30 -10.84
CA ILE A 182 3.30 9.63 -11.75
C ILE A 182 2.07 10.49 -12.04
N ASN A 183 1.61 11.25 -11.04
CA ASN A 183 0.45 12.13 -11.11
C ASN A 183 0.57 13.28 -10.09
N VAL A 184 -0.49 14.04 -9.93
CA VAL A 184 -0.66 15.03 -8.86
C VAL A 184 -1.87 14.59 -8.04
N PRO A 185 -1.69 14.12 -6.78
CA PRO A 185 -2.79 13.70 -5.95
C PRO A 185 -3.83 14.80 -5.77
N ARG A 186 -5.11 14.43 -5.83
CA ARG A 186 -6.22 15.35 -5.56
C ARG A 186 -6.20 15.82 -4.12
N LEU A 187 -6.78 16.97 -3.87
CA LEU A 187 -6.98 17.42 -2.50
C LEU A 187 -7.97 16.50 -1.77
N PRO A 188 -7.67 16.10 -0.51
CA PRO A 188 -8.55 15.23 0.24
C PRO A 188 -9.90 15.90 0.51
N SER A 189 -10.98 15.19 0.24
CA SER A 189 -12.34 15.65 0.48
C SER A 189 -12.75 15.39 1.93
N TYR A 190 -13.03 16.47 2.66
CA TYR A 190 -13.54 16.35 4.03
C TYR A 190 -14.87 15.60 4.09
N ARG A 191 -15.75 15.81 3.10
CA ARG A 191 -17.02 15.10 2.99
C ARG A 191 -16.80 13.60 2.86
N MET A 192 -15.94 13.16 1.93
CA MET A 192 -15.64 11.73 1.71
C MET A 192 -14.96 11.11 2.93
N LYS A 193 -14.11 11.87 3.64
CA LYS A 193 -13.51 11.42 4.92
C LYS A 193 -14.58 11.18 5.99
N MET A 194 -15.59 12.04 6.10
CA MET A 194 -16.68 11.86 7.06
C MET A 194 -17.58 10.68 6.67
N GLU A 195 -17.95 10.57 5.39
CA GLU A 195 -18.68 9.42 4.88
C GLU A 195 -17.88 8.11 5.08
N GLY A 196 -16.55 8.15 4.97
CA GLY A 196 -15.66 7.02 5.21
C GLY A 196 -15.68 6.50 6.66
N LYS A 197 -15.96 7.37 7.65
CA LYS A 197 -16.10 6.94 9.05
C LYS A 197 -17.31 6.05 9.30
N GLU A 198 -18.35 6.22 8.48
CA GLU A 198 -19.58 5.43 8.57
C GLU A 198 -19.50 4.12 7.78
N LYS A 199 -18.44 3.95 6.96
CA LYS A 199 -18.24 2.72 6.19
C LYS A 199 -17.79 1.59 7.11
N GLU A 200 -18.39 0.43 6.91
CA GLU A 200 -17.89 -0.80 7.50
C GLU A 200 -16.54 -1.14 6.89
N THR A 201 -15.51 -1.23 7.74
CA THR A 201 -14.16 -1.60 7.34
C THR A 201 -13.86 -2.99 7.91
N PRO A 202 -13.83 -4.03 7.07
CA PRO A 202 -13.43 -5.36 7.52
C PRO A 202 -12.06 -5.35 8.19
N VAL A 203 -11.96 -5.99 9.35
CA VAL A 203 -10.70 -6.22 10.06
C VAL A 203 -10.41 -7.70 10.03
N TRP A 204 -9.27 -8.07 9.44
CA TRP A 204 -8.87 -9.47 9.27
C TRP A 204 -7.64 -9.79 10.13
N GLY A 205 -7.73 -10.87 10.90
CA GLY A 205 -6.60 -11.51 11.55
C GLY A 205 -5.93 -12.54 10.63
N ILE A 206 -4.84 -13.14 11.09
CA ILE A 206 -4.11 -14.16 10.33
C ILE A 206 -4.97 -15.39 10.05
N ALA A 207 -5.86 -15.76 10.99
CA ALA A 207 -6.80 -16.87 10.81
C ALA A 207 -7.80 -16.62 9.67
N ASP A 208 -8.28 -15.38 9.51
CA ASP A 208 -9.16 -14.98 8.42
C ASP A 208 -8.48 -15.08 7.05
N LEU A 209 -7.16 -14.99 7.03
CA LEU A 209 -6.30 -15.08 5.84
C LEU A 209 -5.79 -16.50 5.58
N GLY A 210 -6.13 -17.46 6.45
CA GLY A 210 -5.63 -18.84 6.36
C GLY A 210 -4.14 -18.98 6.63
N LEU A 211 -3.54 -18.02 7.35
CA LEU A 211 -2.12 -18.02 7.71
C LEU A 211 -1.90 -18.61 9.10
N GLN A 212 -0.70 -19.16 9.32
CA GLN A 212 -0.23 -19.69 10.60
C GLN A 212 0.79 -18.71 11.23
N GLU A 213 0.97 -18.79 12.55
CA GLU A 213 1.89 -17.90 13.28
C GLU A 213 3.33 -17.97 12.78
N ASN A 214 3.81 -19.15 12.38
CA ASN A 214 5.14 -19.33 11.82
C ASN A 214 5.35 -18.77 10.40
N GLN A 215 4.31 -18.23 9.77
CA GLN A 215 4.35 -17.60 8.45
C GLN A 215 4.35 -16.07 8.53
N VAL A 216 4.20 -15.51 9.73
CA VAL A 216 4.00 -14.08 9.95
C VAL A 216 4.87 -13.56 11.09
N GLY A 217 4.95 -12.24 11.24
CA GLY A 217 5.70 -11.63 12.33
C GLY A 217 7.19 -11.98 12.29
N MET A 218 7.81 -12.00 13.45
CA MET A 218 9.24 -12.32 13.58
C MET A 218 9.57 -13.76 13.18
N GLU A 219 8.66 -14.72 13.41
CA GLU A 219 8.87 -16.12 13.06
C GLU A 219 8.80 -16.38 11.56
N GLY A 220 7.91 -15.67 10.85
CA GLY A 220 7.79 -15.75 9.39
C GLY A 220 8.80 -14.88 8.63
N SER A 221 9.56 -14.05 9.33
CA SER A 221 10.57 -13.15 8.73
C SER A 221 11.85 -13.90 8.38
N VAL A 222 12.41 -13.63 7.21
CA VAL A 222 13.70 -14.17 6.76
C VAL A 222 14.88 -13.29 7.18
N THR A 223 14.61 -12.06 7.64
CA THR A 223 15.61 -11.13 8.15
C THR A 223 15.37 -10.83 9.62
N THR A 224 16.45 -10.61 10.38
CA THR A 224 16.40 -10.27 11.80
C THR A 224 17.19 -8.99 12.02
N VAL A 225 16.59 -8.02 12.71
CA VAL A 225 17.33 -6.83 13.17
C VAL A 225 18.12 -7.22 14.41
N MET A 226 19.45 -7.08 14.33
CA MET A 226 20.38 -7.30 15.45
C MET A 226 20.63 -6.00 16.22
#